data_647c0816c8f40d07fb6dede590df3e82
#
_entry.id   647c0816c8f40d07fb6dede590df3e82
#
_cell.length_a   1.000
_cell.length_b   1.000
_cell.length_c   1.000
_cell.angle_alpha   90.00
_cell.angle_beta   90.00
_cell.angle_gamma   90.00
#
_symmetry.space_group_name_H-M   'P 1'
#
loop_
_entity.id
_entity.type
_entity.pdbx_description
1 polymer ?
#
loop_
_entity_poly.entity_id
_entity_poly.type
_entity_poly.pdbx_seq_one_letter_code
_entity_poly.pdbx_strand_id
1 'polypeptide(L)'
;MIITNKYNLPQTFVNITKRPTYSKGKAHLSATELINSPRIVQLRKANEKDLETDVADMIWSIFGTAIHGVLEHGKDENHLVEERLHAELDGWSISGAIDLQIVNEDGTITINDYKTTGAWSVMNEKLDWEYQLNIYAWLVERVKKSPVSNLEIVAIIRDWKRRDSEIKRIIQMRRLKPS
;
A
#
# COMPACT_ATOMS: atom_id res chain seq x y z
N MET A 1 -14.42 7.70 -14.34
CA MET A 1 -14.83 6.33 -13.91
C MET A 1 -16.29 6.36 -13.49
N ILE A 2 -17.08 5.40 -13.95
CA ILE A 2 -18.51 5.23 -13.64
C ILE A 2 -18.61 4.27 -12.45
N ILE A 3 -19.31 4.68 -11.38
CA ILE A 3 -19.53 3.83 -10.19
C ILE A 3 -20.97 3.34 -10.23
N THR A 4 -21.16 2.03 -10.27
CA THR A 4 -22.48 1.37 -10.23
C THR A 4 -22.75 0.78 -8.85
N ASN A 5 -24.00 0.49 -8.56
CA ASN A 5 -24.44 -0.15 -7.32
C ASN A 5 -25.48 -1.24 -7.65
N LYS A 6 -25.02 -2.30 -8.32
CA LYS A 6 -25.86 -3.39 -8.84
C LYS A 6 -26.56 -4.18 -7.72
N TYR A 7 -25.99 -4.19 -6.50
CA TYR A 7 -26.49 -4.94 -5.36
C TYR A 7 -27.28 -4.08 -4.35
N ASN A 8 -27.60 -2.84 -4.71
CA ASN A 8 -28.33 -1.90 -3.83
C ASN A 8 -27.72 -1.77 -2.43
N LEU A 9 -26.39 -1.69 -2.36
CA LEU A 9 -25.71 -1.40 -1.09
C LEU A 9 -26.14 -0.03 -0.55
N PRO A 10 -26.12 0.17 0.79
CA PRO A 10 -26.47 1.44 1.39
C PRO A 10 -25.69 2.61 0.79
N GLN A 11 -26.35 3.78 0.67
CA GLN A 11 -25.78 4.98 0.04
C GLN A 11 -24.43 5.40 0.66
N THR A 12 -24.18 5.07 1.93
CA THR A 12 -22.89 5.30 2.60
C THR A 12 -21.73 4.64 1.89
N PHE A 13 -21.90 3.41 1.37
CA PHE A 13 -20.86 2.71 0.58
C PHE A 13 -20.63 3.44 -0.75
N VAL A 14 -21.68 3.86 -1.45
CA VAL A 14 -21.55 4.64 -2.69
C VAL A 14 -20.81 5.95 -2.44
N ASN A 15 -21.12 6.63 -1.34
CA ASN A 15 -20.50 7.91 -1.02
C ASN A 15 -19.01 7.78 -0.69
N ILE A 16 -18.60 6.71 0.02
CA ILE A 16 -17.19 6.51 0.37
C ILE A 16 -16.35 6.19 -0.87
N THR A 17 -16.89 5.43 -1.85
CA THR A 17 -16.16 5.10 -3.08
C THR A 17 -15.92 6.30 -4.00
N LYS A 18 -16.71 7.36 -3.85
CA LYS A 18 -16.56 8.62 -4.61
C LYS A 18 -15.54 9.58 -3.99
N ARG A 19 -15.09 9.34 -2.76
CA ARG A 19 -14.07 10.17 -2.13
C ARG A 19 -12.70 9.87 -2.75
N PRO A 20 -11.91 10.89 -3.09
CA PRO A 20 -10.54 10.67 -3.49
C PRO A 20 -9.76 10.12 -2.28
N THR A 21 -9.48 8.82 -2.32
CA THR A 21 -8.78 8.12 -1.24
C THR A 21 -7.26 8.26 -1.33
N TYR A 22 -6.76 8.63 -2.49
CA TYR A 22 -5.33 8.67 -2.75
C TYR A 22 -4.97 9.79 -3.72
N SER A 23 -3.97 10.58 -3.35
CA SER A 23 -3.38 11.58 -4.24
C SER A 23 -1.87 11.42 -4.24
N LYS A 24 -1.25 11.34 -5.41
CA LYS A 24 0.21 11.40 -5.56
C LYS A 24 0.78 12.83 -5.45
N GLY A 25 -0.07 13.80 -5.13
CA GLY A 25 0.30 15.21 -5.12
C GLY A 25 0.70 15.70 -6.52
N LYS A 26 1.80 16.44 -6.61
CA LYS A 26 2.35 16.96 -7.87
C LYS A 26 3.32 15.99 -8.56
N ALA A 27 3.52 14.79 -8.04
CA ALA A 27 4.44 13.82 -8.64
C ALA A 27 3.96 13.32 -10.00
N HIS A 28 4.91 13.04 -10.90
CA HIS A 28 4.62 12.43 -12.19
C HIS A 28 4.12 10.99 -12.01
N LEU A 29 4.75 10.23 -11.11
CA LEU A 29 4.45 8.82 -10.83
C LEU A 29 4.38 8.57 -9.32
N SER A 30 3.51 7.65 -8.92
CA SER A 30 3.51 7.08 -7.57
C SER A 30 4.27 5.75 -7.54
N ALA A 31 4.71 5.30 -6.35
CA ALA A 31 5.31 3.99 -6.16
C ALA A 31 4.41 2.87 -6.71
N THR A 32 3.09 2.95 -6.44
CA THR A 32 2.10 1.99 -6.96
C THR A 32 1.91 2.05 -8.48
N GLU A 33 2.09 3.20 -9.14
CA GLU A 33 2.07 3.28 -10.60
C GLU A 33 3.33 2.66 -11.21
N LEU A 34 4.50 2.77 -10.55
CA LEU A 34 5.76 2.21 -11.03
C LEU A 34 5.79 0.68 -11.02
N ILE A 35 5.16 0.04 -10.05
CA ILE A 35 5.08 -1.42 -9.98
C ILE A 35 4.06 -2.02 -10.94
N ASN A 36 3.15 -1.21 -11.48
CA ASN A 36 2.17 -1.65 -12.46
C ASN A 36 2.73 -1.61 -13.88
N SER A 37 2.15 -2.42 -14.78
CA SER A 37 2.48 -2.35 -16.20
C SER A 37 2.24 -0.93 -16.75
N PRO A 38 3.25 -0.27 -17.34
CA PRO A 38 3.10 1.09 -17.89
C PRO A 38 1.97 1.18 -18.92
N ARG A 39 1.76 0.12 -19.71
CA ARG A 39 0.67 0.04 -20.68
C ARG A 39 -0.69 0.08 -19.99
N ILE A 40 -0.88 -0.67 -18.90
CA ILE A 40 -2.14 -0.68 -18.14
C ILE A 40 -2.39 0.69 -17.53
N VAL A 41 -1.36 1.33 -16.95
CA VAL A 41 -1.47 2.68 -16.38
C VAL A 41 -1.92 3.69 -17.44
N GLN A 42 -1.30 3.67 -18.62
CA GLN A 42 -1.66 4.57 -19.72
C GLN A 42 -3.08 4.32 -20.24
N LEU A 43 -3.46 3.07 -20.45
CA LEU A 43 -4.81 2.70 -20.90
C LEU A 43 -5.87 3.13 -19.89
N ARG A 44 -5.64 2.94 -18.60
CA ARG A 44 -6.56 3.39 -17.55
C ARG A 44 -6.72 4.91 -17.56
N LYS A 45 -5.64 5.67 -17.69
CA LYS A 45 -5.70 7.13 -17.79
C LYS A 45 -6.45 7.61 -19.03
N ALA A 46 -6.18 6.99 -20.18
CA ALA A 46 -6.82 7.36 -21.45
C ALA A 46 -8.34 7.07 -21.47
N ASN A 47 -8.78 6.01 -20.77
CA ASN A 47 -10.17 5.56 -20.77
C ASN A 47 -10.86 5.76 -19.41
N GLU A 48 -10.33 6.62 -18.54
CA GLU A 48 -10.84 6.80 -17.17
C GLU A 48 -12.35 7.09 -17.11
N LYS A 49 -12.87 7.84 -18.07
CA LYS A 49 -14.30 8.19 -18.13
C LYS A 49 -15.20 7.01 -18.45
N ASP A 50 -14.68 6.03 -19.19
CA ASP A 50 -15.42 4.87 -19.68
C ASP A 50 -15.27 3.64 -18.78
N LEU A 51 -14.33 3.68 -17.82
CA LEU A 51 -14.16 2.60 -16.87
C LEU A 51 -15.34 2.54 -15.90
N GLU A 52 -15.92 1.36 -15.78
CA GLU A 52 -17.00 1.05 -14.82
C GLU A 52 -16.47 0.17 -13.69
N THR A 53 -16.90 0.44 -12.47
CA THR A 53 -16.62 -0.36 -11.29
C THR A 53 -17.85 -0.40 -10.40
N ASP A 54 -18.22 -1.58 -9.89
CA ASP A 54 -19.31 -1.69 -8.93
C ASP A 54 -18.83 -1.43 -7.51
N VAL A 55 -19.70 -0.84 -6.68
CA VAL A 55 -19.40 -0.58 -5.26
C VAL A 55 -19.02 -1.87 -4.52
N ALA A 56 -19.63 -2.99 -4.87
CA ALA A 56 -19.34 -4.29 -4.25
C ALA A 56 -17.89 -4.74 -4.50
N ASP A 57 -17.33 -4.44 -5.69
CA ASP A 57 -15.94 -4.77 -6.02
C ASP A 57 -14.93 -3.91 -5.23
N MET A 58 -15.38 -2.77 -4.71
CA MET A 58 -14.56 -1.83 -3.94
C MET A 58 -14.55 -2.09 -2.43
N ILE A 59 -15.37 -3.00 -1.91
CA ILE A 59 -15.51 -3.26 -0.47
C ILE A 59 -14.16 -3.57 0.19
N TRP A 60 -13.34 -4.39 -0.46
CA TRP A 60 -12.03 -4.76 0.10
C TRP A 60 -11.03 -3.60 0.07
N SER A 61 -11.14 -2.71 -0.88
CA SER A 61 -10.34 -1.47 -0.90
C SER A 61 -10.76 -0.52 0.23
N ILE A 62 -12.08 -0.39 0.47
CA ILE A 62 -12.63 0.38 1.59
C ILE A 62 -12.13 -0.19 2.92
N PHE A 63 -12.19 -1.52 3.08
CA PHE A 63 -11.71 -2.21 4.27
C PHE A 63 -10.21 -1.96 4.50
N GLY A 64 -9.39 -2.07 3.44
CA GLY A 64 -7.96 -1.74 3.52
C GLY A 64 -7.73 -0.32 4.02
N THR A 65 -8.37 0.66 3.40
CA THR A 65 -8.27 2.07 3.81
C THR A 65 -8.69 2.30 5.26
N ALA A 66 -9.76 1.63 5.72
CA ALA A 66 -10.21 1.73 7.11
C ALA A 66 -9.17 1.18 8.11
N ILE A 67 -8.54 0.06 7.78
CA ILE A 67 -7.47 -0.53 8.61
C ILE A 67 -6.26 0.41 8.70
N HIS A 68 -5.79 0.98 7.59
CA HIS A 68 -4.70 1.96 7.60
C HIS A 68 -5.05 3.16 8.50
N GLY A 69 -6.25 3.72 8.35
CA GLY A 69 -6.70 4.83 9.18
C GLY A 69 -6.80 4.50 10.68
N VAL A 70 -7.09 3.25 11.05
CA VAL A 70 -7.06 2.82 12.45
C VAL A 70 -5.63 2.68 12.95
N LEU A 71 -4.74 2.05 12.18
CA LEU A 71 -3.35 1.81 12.56
C LEU A 71 -2.53 3.09 12.68
N GLU A 72 -2.86 4.12 11.90
CA GLU A 72 -2.24 5.45 11.99
C GLU A 72 -2.34 6.06 13.41
N HIS A 73 -3.40 5.73 14.17
CA HIS A 73 -3.59 6.22 15.51
C HIS A 73 -2.77 5.49 16.58
N GLY A 74 -2.18 4.32 16.23
CA GLY A 74 -1.39 3.47 17.13
C GLY A 74 0.12 3.75 17.10
N LYS A 75 0.54 4.96 16.77
CA LYS A 75 1.97 5.31 16.65
C LYS A 75 2.66 5.53 17.99
N ASP A 76 3.92 5.14 18.08
CA ASP A 76 4.87 5.47 19.15
C ASP A 76 5.73 6.69 18.78
N GLU A 77 6.58 7.13 19.72
CA GLU A 77 7.42 8.34 19.55
C GLU A 77 8.41 8.25 18.37
N ASN A 78 8.94 7.05 18.11
CA ASN A 78 9.87 6.79 17.01
C ASN A 78 9.18 6.33 15.71
N HIS A 79 7.85 6.45 15.62
CA HIS A 79 7.05 6.06 14.47
C HIS A 79 6.67 7.28 13.61
N LEU A 80 6.93 7.17 12.30
CA LEU A 80 6.43 8.10 11.28
C LEU A 80 5.41 7.33 10.43
N VAL A 81 4.14 7.74 10.50
CA VAL A 81 3.03 7.05 9.87
C VAL A 81 2.46 7.85 8.71
N GLU A 82 2.01 7.15 7.65
CA GLU A 82 1.38 7.71 6.44
C GLU A 82 2.19 8.87 5.82
N GLU A 83 3.51 8.86 6.00
CA GLU A 83 4.36 9.91 5.50
C GLU A 83 4.57 9.80 3.99
N ARG A 84 4.27 10.89 3.28
CA ARG A 84 4.51 10.97 1.85
C ARG A 84 5.85 11.60 1.55
N LEU A 85 6.69 10.83 0.86
CA LEU A 85 7.97 11.29 0.36
C LEU A 85 7.92 11.55 -1.14
N HIS A 86 8.77 12.48 -1.60
CA HIS A 86 8.94 12.86 -3.00
C HIS A 86 10.43 12.91 -3.33
N ALA A 87 10.82 12.31 -4.44
CA ALA A 87 12.18 12.43 -4.97
C ALA A 87 12.18 12.50 -6.50
N GLU A 88 13.27 13.00 -7.05
CA GLU A 88 13.45 13.08 -8.49
C GLU A 88 14.49 12.08 -8.97
N LEU A 89 14.20 11.46 -10.12
CA LEU A 89 15.07 10.57 -10.86
C LEU A 89 14.93 10.88 -12.36
N ASP A 90 16.02 11.29 -13.00
CA ASP A 90 16.11 11.56 -14.46
C ASP A 90 14.96 12.45 -14.98
N GLY A 91 14.63 13.51 -14.24
CA GLY A 91 13.57 14.45 -14.58
C GLY A 91 12.15 13.97 -14.24
N TRP A 92 12.00 12.80 -13.64
CA TRP A 92 10.72 12.27 -13.15
C TRP A 92 10.58 12.48 -11.65
N SER A 93 9.49 13.10 -11.23
CA SER A 93 9.13 13.19 -9.82
C SER A 93 8.34 11.95 -9.42
N ILE A 94 8.84 11.24 -8.41
CA ILE A 94 8.27 10.00 -7.88
C ILE A 94 7.78 10.27 -6.46
N SER A 95 6.61 9.76 -6.09
CA SER A 95 6.10 9.85 -4.73
C SER A 95 5.67 8.49 -4.17
N GLY A 96 5.81 8.33 -2.85
CA GLY A 96 5.29 7.21 -2.10
C GLY A 96 4.75 7.67 -0.75
N ALA A 97 3.57 7.20 -0.36
CA ALA A 97 3.09 7.27 1.00
C ALA A 97 3.49 5.96 1.69
N ILE A 98 4.23 6.06 2.78
CA ILE A 98 4.78 4.93 3.51
C ILE A 98 3.93 4.77 4.77
N ASP A 99 3.34 3.59 4.95
CA ASP A 99 2.39 3.32 6.03
C ASP A 99 3.03 3.53 7.41
N LEU A 100 4.22 2.94 7.60
CA LEU A 100 4.98 3.08 8.85
C LEU A 100 6.48 3.06 8.60
N GLN A 101 7.18 4.03 9.15
CA GLN A 101 8.64 4.04 9.29
C GLN A 101 9.00 4.05 10.77
N ILE A 102 9.86 3.14 11.19
CA ILE A 102 10.36 3.06 12.56
C ILE A 102 11.80 3.54 12.57
N VAL A 103 12.07 4.60 13.31
CA VAL A 103 13.46 5.10 13.50
C VAL A 103 14.10 4.25 14.58
N ASN A 104 15.11 3.46 14.21
CA ASN A 104 15.86 2.59 15.10
C ASN A 104 16.87 3.38 15.94
N GLU A 105 17.32 2.83 17.07
CA GLU A 105 18.30 3.46 17.95
C GLU A 105 19.64 3.75 17.27
N ASP A 106 20.01 2.95 16.27
CA ASP A 106 21.24 3.12 15.47
C ASP A 106 21.11 4.16 14.35
N GLY A 107 19.95 4.82 14.24
CA GLY A 107 19.64 5.83 13.20
C GLY A 107 19.21 5.25 11.87
N THR A 108 19.13 3.92 11.75
CA THR A 108 18.55 3.28 10.56
C THR A 108 17.02 3.34 10.57
N ILE A 109 16.38 3.03 9.44
CA ILE A 109 14.92 3.02 9.33
C ILE A 109 14.44 1.61 8.95
N THR A 110 13.44 1.13 9.68
CA THR A 110 12.63 -0.04 9.30
C THR A 110 11.35 0.46 8.64
N ILE A 111 11.02 -0.07 7.45
CA ILE A 111 9.79 0.27 6.73
C ILE A 111 8.82 -0.90 6.85
N ASN A 112 7.59 -0.60 7.30
CA ASN A 112 6.48 -1.54 7.31
C ASN A 112 5.39 -1.06 6.36
N ASP A 113 4.83 -1.99 5.57
CA ASP A 113 3.70 -1.74 4.68
C ASP A 113 2.57 -2.72 5.03
N TYR A 114 1.39 -2.18 5.28
CA TYR A 114 0.21 -2.94 5.69
C TYR A 114 -0.57 -3.47 4.50
N LYS A 115 -0.84 -4.77 4.45
CA LYS A 115 -1.61 -5.39 3.38
C LYS A 115 -2.80 -6.17 3.91
N THR A 116 -4.02 -5.71 3.64
CA THR A 116 -5.23 -6.50 3.88
C THR A 116 -5.43 -7.48 2.72
N THR A 117 -5.19 -8.76 2.96
CA THR A 117 -5.11 -9.75 1.89
C THR A 117 -5.64 -11.11 2.31
N GLY A 118 -5.76 -12.06 1.37
CA GLY A 118 -6.04 -13.45 1.68
C GLY A 118 -4.77 -14.24 1.96
N ALA A 119 -4.89 -15.37 2.67
CA ALA A 119 -3.78 -16.26 3.02
C ALA A 119 -3.00 -16.74 1.78
N TRP A 120 -3.69 -16.97 0.66
CA TRP A 120 -3.06 -17.35 -0.60
C TRP A 120 -1.99 -16.36 -1.07
N SER A 121 -2.24 -15.07 -0.93
CA SER A 121 -1.28 -14.02 -1.35
C SER A 121 -0.01 -13.98 -0.51
N VAL A 122 -0.09 -14.43 0.75
CA VAL A 122 1.08 -14.53 1.63
C VAL A 122 1.88 -15.79 1.32
N MET A 123 1.20 -16.87 0.94
CA MET A 123 1.84 -18.15 0.60
C MET A 123 2.53 -18.12 -0.78
N ASN A 124 2.01 -17.31 -1.70
CA ASN A 124 2.50 -17.18 -3.06
C ASN A 124 3.11 -15.80 -3.22
N GLU A 125 4.40 -15.71 -3.04
CA GLU A 125 5.20 -14.50 -3.06
C GLU A 125 4.75 -13.49 -4.14
N LYS A 126 4.43 -12.27 -3.71
CA LYS A 126 4.06 -11.19 -4.62
C LYS A 126 5.25 -10.26 -4.82
N LEU A 127 5.89 -10.36 -5.96
CA LEU A 127 6.99 -9.48 -6.36
C LEU A 127 6.62 -7.99 -6.30
N ASP A 128 5.35 -7.65 -6.57
CA ASP A 128 4.86 -6.27 -6.48
C ASP A 128 5.07 -5.67 -5.09
N TRP A 129 4.94 -6.46 -4.02
CA TRP A 129 5.18 -5.99 -2.66
C TRP A 129 6.66 -5.69 -2.41
N GLU A 130 7.53 -6.55 -2.93
CA GLU A 130 8.98 -6.37 -2.85
C GLU A 130 9.40 -5.11 -3.61
N TYR A 131 8.92 -4.94 -4.85
CA TYR A 131 9.20 -3.75 -5.65
C TYR A 131 8.71 -2.48 -4.96
N GLN A 132 7.51 -2.49 -4.38
CA GLN A 132 6.96 -1.35 -3.66
C GLN A 132 7.84 -0.95 -2.48
N LEU A 133 8.23 -1.92 -1.66
CA LEU A 133 9.09 -1.67 -0.50
C LEU A 133 10.48 -1.15 -0.89
N ASN A 134 11.08 -1.68 -1.97
CA ASN A 134 12.36 -1.18 -2.46
C ASN A 134 12.26 0.26 -3.01
N ILE A 135 11.15 0.63 -3.66
CA ILE A 135 10.90 2.03 -4.05
C ILE A 135 10.78 2.92 -2.80
N TYR A 136 10.11 2.45 -1.74
CA TYR A 136 10.00 3.18 -0.49
C TYR A 136 11.38 3.35 0.19
N ALA A 137 12.20 2.29 0.23
CA ALA A 137 13.57 2.38 0.73
C ALA A 137 14.38 3.43 -0.01
N TRP A 138 14.35 3.40 -1.35
CA TRP A 138 15.00 4.40 -2.19
C TRP A 138 14.51 5.83 -1.88
N LEU A 139 13.19 6.04 -1.71
CA LEU A 139 12.63 7.34 -1.34
C LEU A 139 13.15 7.82 0.02
N VAL A 140 13.17 6.95 1.03
CA VAL A 140 13.67 7.27 2.37
C VAL A 140 15.14 7.65 2.32
N GLU A 141 15.98 6.83 1.71
CA GLU A 141 17.42 7.08 1.61
C GLU A 141 17.72 8.35 0.80
N ARG A 142 16.96 8.58 -0.26
CA ARG A 142 17.15 9.78 -1.11
C ARG A 142 16.76 11.06 -0.40
N VAL A 143 15.65 11.07 0.34
CA VAL A 143 15.05 12.26 0.96
C VAL A 143 15.61 12.49 2.36
N LYS A 144 15.65 11.44 3.21
CA LYS A 144 16.06 11.56 4.62
C LYS A 144 17.55 11.36 4.85
N LYS A 145 18.26 10.77 3.88
CA LYS A 145 19.68 10.42 4.00
C LYS A 145 19.94 9.41 5.14
N SER A 146 18.94 8.67 5.54
CA SER A 146 19.03 7.60 6.55
C SER A 146 19.02 6.25 5.87
N PRO A 147 19.91 5.31 6.24
CA PRO A 147 19.93 3.98 5.65
C PRO A 147 18.68 3.19 6.10
N VAL A 148 18.15 2.36 5.20
CA VAL A 148 17.05 1.45 5.51
C VAL A 148 17.61 0.07 5.87
N SER A 149 17.32 -0.40 7.09
CA SER A 149 17.84 -1.68 7.60
C SER A 149 16.90 -2.86 7.36
N ASN A 150 15.59 -2.62 7.38
CA ASN A 150 14.58 -3.66 7.20
C ASN A 150 13.41 -3.19 6.35
N LEU A 151 12.85 -4.12 5.55
CA LEU A 151 11.64 -3.96 4.77
C LEU A 151 10.66 -5.08 5.16
N GLU A 152 9.47 -4.72 5.62
CA GLU A 152 8.52 -5.67 6.18
C GLU A 152 7.12 -5.48 5.59
N ILE A 153 6.47 -6.57 5.18
CA ILE A 153 5.04 -6.60 4.90
C ILE A 153 4.32 -7.15 6.12
N VAL A 154 3.37 -6.38 6.63
CA VAL A 154 2.46 -6.81 7.69
C VAL A 154 1.13 -7.20 7.05
N ALA A 155 0.93 -8.50 6.85
CA ALA A 155 -0.27 -9.02 6.19
C ALA A 155 -1.41 -9.24 7.19
N ILE A 156 -2.51 -8.52 7.01
CA ILE A 156 -3.78 -8.69 7.74
C ILE A 156 -4.66 -9.62 6.92
N ILE A 157 -4.74 -10.88 7.36
CA ILE A 157 -5.34 -11.96 6.58
C ILE A 157 -6.84 -12.02 6.81
N ARG A 158 -7.64 -11.77 5.76
CA ARG A 158 -9.10 -11.69 5.80
C ARG A 158 -9.82 -13.02 5.97
N ASP A 159 -9.22 -14.08 5.46
CA ASP A 159 -9.76 -15.46 5.42
C ASP A 159 -9.06 -16.40 6.40
N TRP A 160 -8.37 -15.84 7.40
CA TRP A 160 -7.68 -16.60 8.43
C TRP A 160 -8.68 -17.36 9.34
N LYS A 161 -8.36 -18.62 9.59
CA LYS A 161 -9.08 -19.48 10.55
C LYS A 161 -8.12 -20.02 11.59
N ARG A 162 -8.53 -20.03 12.85
CA ARG A 162 -7.69 -20.49 13.97
C ARG A 162 -7.06 -21.86 13.73
N ARG A 163 -7.83 -22.83 13.20
CA ARG A 163 -7.33 -24.18 12.87
C ARG A 163 -6.20 -24.16 11.82
N ASP A 164 -6.19 -23.16 10.93
CA ASP A 164 -5.19 -23.07 9.86
C ASP A 164 -3.86 -22.54 10.42
N SER A 165 -3.87 -21.80 11.53
CA SER A 165 -2.68 -21.33 12.23
C SER A 165 -1.96 -22.44 12.99
N GLU A 166 -2.71 -23.45 13.46
CA GLU A 166 -2.15 -24.62 14.14
C GLU A 166 -1.46 -25.58 13.16
N ILE A 167 -1.93 -25.62 11.91
CA ILE A 167 -1.41 -26.48 10.83
C ILE A 167 -0.25 -25.82 10.09
N LYS A 168 -0.31 -24.49 9.90
CA LYS A 168 0.68 -23.72 9.18
C LYS A 168 0.93 -22.45 9.97
N ARG A 169 2.12 -22.24 10.51
CA ARG A 169 2.52 -20.97 11.14
C ARG A 169 2.39 -19.80 10.15
N ILE A 170 1.16 -19.32 9.91
CA ILE A 170 0.79 -18.32 8.90
C ILE A 170 0.82 -16.90 9.49
N ILE A 171 1.72 -16.63 10.38
CA ILE A 171 2.13 -15.25 10.66
C ILE A 171 3.59 -15.18 10.26
N GLN A 172 3.86 -15.04 8.99
CA GLN A 172 5.18 -14.69 8.51
C GLN A 172 5.22 -13.19 8.25
N MET A 173 5.84 -12.47 9.17
CA MET A 173 6.51 -11.23 8.80
C MET A 173 7.66 -11.64 7.89
N ARG A 174 7.55 -11.33 6.60
CA ARG A 174 8.65 -11.56 5.68
C ARG A 174 9.59 -10.37 5.75
N ARG A 175 10.79 -10.59 6.26
CA ARG A 175 11.88 -9.63 6.19
C ARG A 175 12.50 -9.71 4.80
N LEU A 176 12.47 -8.62 4.08
CA LEU A 176 13.20 -8.44 2.83
C LEU A 176 14.47 -7.64 3.15
N LYS A 177 15.59 -8.02 2.54
CA LYS A 177 16.80 -7.17 2.63
C LYS A 177 16.69 -6.09 1.56
N PRO A 178 17.06 -4.83 1.85
CA PRO A 178 17.23 -3.83 0.83
C PRO A 178 18.22 -4.33 -0.22
N SER A 179 17.90 -4.17 -1.49
CA SER A 179 18.76 -4.54 -2.62
C SER A 179 19.78 -3.46 -2.92
#